data_d38d3c7d7c642283113309520294403f
#
_entry.id   d38d3c7d7c642283113309520294403f
#
_cell.length_a   1.000
_cell.length_b   1.000
_cell.length_c   1.000
_cell.angle_alpha   90.00
_cell.angle_beta   90.00
_cell.angle_gamma   90.00
#
_symmetry.space_group_name_H-M   'P 1'
#
loop_
_entity.id
_entity.type
_entity.pdbx_description
1 polymer ?
#
loop_
_entity_poly.entity_id
_entity_poly.type
_entity_poly.pdbx_seq_one_letter_code
_entity_poly.pdbx_strand_id
1 'polypeptide(L)'
;RLEFLGDAGHDLAEAAQHNIGEGLKFSDPAREELNQLCGSVVTLLERSMAAFDNQSLSDNEAKELSDLEEHIDDLTLECQDSHIFRLNRKECNTEAGMLYLNTITDFERVGDHAINIAFLARSK
;
A
#
# COMPACT_ATOMS: atom_id res chain seq x y z
N ARG A 1 -19.72 -7.16 -6.45
CA ARG A 1 -19.17 -7.48 -5.12
C ARG A 1 -17.65 -7.29 -5.05
N LEU A 2 -16.94 -7.86 -6.00
CA LEU A 2 -15.48 -7.70 -6.06
C LEU A 2 -15.11 -6.28 -6.47
N GLU A 3 -15.90 -5.64 -7.33
CA GLU A 3 -15.76 -4.22 -7.63
C GLU A 3 -15.89 -3.38 -6.36
N PHE A 4 -16.88 -3.71 -5.53
CA PHE A 4 -17.09 -3.00 -4.27
C PHE A 4 -15.84 -3.10 -3.38
N LEU A 5 -15.23 -4.28 -3.29
CA LEU A 5 -14.01 -4.47 -2.51
C LEU A 5 -12.84 -3.69 -3.10
N GLY A 6 -12.73 -3.67 -4.44
CA GLY A 6 -11.72 -2.88 -5.14
C GLY A 6 -11.90 -1.38 -4.91
N ASP A 7 -13.14 -0.90 -5.01
CA ASP A 7 -13.47 0.50 -4.76
C ASP A 7 -13.18 0.88 -3.30
N ALA A 8 -13.55 0.01 -2.35
CA ALA A 8 -13.26 0.23 -0.94
C ALA A 8 -11.76 0.29 -0.68
N GLY A 9 -10.97 -0.57 -1.32
CA GLY A 9 -9.52 -0.55 -1.22
C GLY A 9 -8.92 0.73 -1.80
N HIS A 10 -9.44 1.19 -2.94
CA HIS A 10 -9.00 2.44 -3.56
C HIS A 10 -9.33 3.64 -2.68
N ASP A 11 -10.54 3.67 -2.10
CA ASP A 11 -10.97 4.73 -1.19
C ASP A 11 -10.07 4.76 0.05
N LEU A 12 -9.71 3.59 0.59
CA LEU A 12 -8.81 3.50 1.72
C LEU A 12 -7.42 4.05 1.38
N ALA A 13 -6.91 3.72 0.21
CA ALA A 13 -5.62 4.23 -0.26
C ALA A 13 -5.66 5.76 -0.44
N GLU A 14 -6.74 6.30 -1.00
CA GLU A 14 -6.94 7.75 -1.14
C GLU A 14 -7.03 8.43 0.22
N ALA A 15 -7.76 7.84 1.16
CA ALA A 15 -7.87 8.37 2.51
C ALA A 15 -6.51 8.40 3.21
N ALA A 16 -5.73 7.34 3.08
CA ALA A 16 -4.38 7.28 3.64
C ALA A 16 -3.48 8.34 3.00
N GLN A 17 -3.55 8.51 1.68
CA GLN A 17 -2.79 9.53 0.95
C GLN A 17 -3.18 10.94 1.42
N HIS A 18 -4.46 11.18 1.64
CA HIS A 18 -4.95 12.45 2.15
C HIS A 18 -4.37 12.72 3.54
N ASN A 19 -4.40 11.72 4.42
CA ASN A 19 -3.82 11.83 5.76
C ASN A 19 -2.33 12.13 5.70
N ILE A 20 -1.61 11.53 4.78
CA ILE A 20 -0.18 11.81 4.57
C ILE A 20 0.01 13.28 4.15
N GLY A 21 -0.82 13.76 3.20
CA GLY A 21 -0.73 15.12 2.70
C GLY A 21 -1.04 16.18 3.75
N GLU A 22 -1.98 15.91 4.64
CA GLU A 22 -2.37 16.80 5.73
C GLU A 22 -1.59 16.55 7.02
N GLY A 23 -0.81 15.48 7.04
CA GLY A 23 -0.13 14.99 8.23
C GLY A 23 0.99 15.88 8.71
N LEU A 24 0.65 16.97 9.35
CA LEU A 24 1.61 17.86 10.01
C LEU A 24 2.39 17.14 11.12
N LYS A 25 1.95 15.95 11.50
CA LYS A 25 2.55 15.14 12.57
C LYS A 25 3.71 14.27 12.10
N PHE A 26 3.85 14.07 10.78
CA PHE A 26 4.92 13.25 10.22
C PHE A 26 6.13 14.11 9.87
N SER A 27 7.32 13.60 10.13
CA SER A 27 8.55 14.22 9.63
C SER A 27 8.58 14.12 8.09
N ASP A 28 9.39 14.97 7.45
CA ASP A 28 9.53 14.93 6.00
C ASP A 28 10.01 13.55 5.49
N PRO A 29 11.03 12.90 6.11
CA PRO A 29 11.41 11.56 5.69
C PRO A 29 10.28 10.53 5.85
N ALA A 30 9.50 10.61 6.94
CA ALA A 30 8.38 9.69 7.16
C ALA A 30 7.31 9.87 6.08
N ARG A 31 6.99 11.11 5.73
CA ARG A 31 6.03 11.41 4.66
C ARG A 31 6.48 10.86 3.32
N GLU A 32 7.74 11.06 3.00
CA GLU A 32 8.31 10.56 1.74
C GLU A 32 8.23 9.04 1.66
N GLU A 33 8.57 8.34 2.74
CA GLU A 33 8.46 6.88 2.83
C GLU A 33 7.03 6.41 2.60
N LEU A 34 6.07 7.05 3.26
CA LEU A 34 4.65 6.70 3.11
C LEU A 34 4.14 7.01 1.70
N ASN A 35 4.59 8.10 1.09
CA ASN A 35 4.20 8.44 -0.29
C ASN A 35 4.72 7.41 -1.29
N GLN A 36 5.93 6.92 -1.12
CA GLN A 36 6.48 5.87 -1.98
C GLN A 36 5.69 4.57 -1.83
N LEU A 37 5.40 4.19 -0.60
CA LEU A 37 4.60 2.99 -0.32
C LEU A 37 3.20 3.13 -0.91
N CYS A 38 2.55 4.27 -0.69
CA CYS A 38 1.23 4.56 -1.24
C CYS A 38 1.21 4.47 -2.76
N GLY A 39 2.18 5.09 -3.43
CA GLY A 39 2.28 5.06 -4.89
C GLY A 39 2.38 3.64 -5.43
N SER A 40 3.19 2.80 -4.79
CA SER A 40 3.34 1.41 -5.19
C SER A 40 2.06 0.60 -4.99
N VAL A 41 1.37 0.82 -3.86
CA VAL A 41 0.10 0.13 -3.55
C VAL A 41 -1.00 0.55 -4.52
N VAL A 42 -1.11 1.84 -4.84
CA VAL A 42 -2.10 2.33 -5.80
C VAL A 42 -1.84 1.74 -7.18
N THR A 43 -0.57 1.67 -7.61
CA THR A 43 -0.21 1.05 -8.89
C THR A 43 -0.62 -0.42 -8.92
N LEU A 44 -0.34 -1.16 -7.85
CA LEU A 44 -0.74 -2.56 -7.76
C LEU A 44 -2.27 -2.70 -7.85
N LEU A 45 -2.99 -1.87 -7.11
CA LEU A 45 -4.45 -1.89 -7.11
C LEU A 45 -5.03 -1.60 -8.50
N GLU A 46 -4.55 -0.55 -9.15
CA GLU A 46 -5.03 -0.17 -10.50
C GLU A 46 -4.79 -1.28 -11.52
N ARG A 47 -3.58 -1.85 -11.51
CA ARG A 47 -3.23 -2.92 -12.44
C ARG A 47 -4.01 -4.20 -12.15
N SER A 48 -4.24 -4.50 -10.87
CA SER A 48 -5.01 -5.68 -10.46
C SER A 48 -6.48 -5.56 -10.87
N MET A 49 -7.05 -4.38 -10.70
CA MET A 49 -8.44 -4.12 -11.11
C MET A 49 -8.60 -4.17 -12.63
N ALA A 50 -7.63 -3.64 -13.37
CA ALA A 50 -7.64 -3.73 -14.84
C ALA A 50 -7.60 -5.18 -15.30
N ALA A 51 -6.77 -6.01 -14.70
CA ALA A 51 -6.72 -7.44 -15.02
C ALA A 51 -8.04 -8.13 -14.72
N PHE A 52 -8.66 -7.81 -13.61
CA PHE A 52 -9.95 -8.37 -13.22
C PHE A 52 -11.06 -7.95 -14.18
N ASP A 53 -11.13 -6.66 -14.54
CA ASP A 53 -12.14 -6.13 -15.47
C ASP A 53 -12.01 -6.75 -16.85
N ASN A 54 -10.78 -6.96 -17.31
CA ASN A 54 -10.49 -7.59 -18.59
C ASN A 54 -10.59 -9.12 -18.55
N GLN A 55 -10.76 -9.68 -17.36
CA GLN A 55 -10.77 -11.13 -17.12
C GLN A 55 -9.58 -11.83 -17.77
N SER A 56 -8.43 -11.17 -17.72
CA SER A 56 -7.21 -11.63 -18.37
C SER A 56 -6.01 -11.27 -17.52
N LEU A 57 -5.19 -12.28 -17.25
CA LEU A 57 -3.93 -12.10 -16.55
C LEU A 57 -2.92 -13.07 -17.17
N SER A 58 -2.04 -12.55 -18.00
CA SER A 58 -0.97 -13.34 -18.61
C SER A 58 0.07 -13.75 -17.55
N ASP A 59 0.90 -14.74 -17.87
CA ASP A 59 1.96 -15.15 -16.97
C ASP A 59 2.96 -14.02 -16.69
N ASN A 60 3.26 -13.21 -17.69
CA ASN A 60 4.12 -12.04 -17.50
C ASN A 60 3.52 -11.02 -16.57
N GLU A 61 2.23 -10.72 -16.74
CA GLU A 61 1.52 -9.78 -15.87
C GLU A 61 1.45 -10.30 -14.44
N ALA A 62 1.16 -11.60 -14.28
CA ALA A 62 1.12 -12.23 -12.96
C ALA A 62 2.46 -12.10 -12.25
N LYS A 63 3.56 -12.31 -12.99
CA LYS A 63 4.91 -12.16 -12.44
C LYS A 63 5.19 -10.70 -12.05
N GLU A 64 4.83 -9.76 -12.92
CA GLU A 64 5.04 -8.34 -12.63
C GLU A 64 4.28 -7.88 -11.39
N LEU A 65 3.03 -8.34 -11.23
CA LEU A 65 2.23 -8.00 -10.06
C LEU A 65 2.79 -8.65 -8.80
N SER A 66 3.26 -9.88 -8.88
CA SER A 66 3.90 -10.56 -7.76
C SER A 66 5.21 -9.86 -7.36
N ASP A 67 6.00 -9.43 -8.33
CA ASP A 67 7.23 -8.68 -8.07
C ASP A 67 6.92 -7.33 -7.41
N LEU A 68 5.85 -6.68 -7.84
CA LEU A 68 5.42 -5.42 -7.25
C LEU A 68 4.94 -5.61 -5.82
N GLU A 69 4.20 -6.68 -5.54
CA GLU A 69 3.78 -7.00 -4.17
C GLU A 69 5.00 -7.26 -3.27
N GLU A 70 5.98 -8.00 -3.77
CA GLU A 70 7.23 -8.24 -3.04
C GLU A 70 7.96 -6.93 -2.74
N HIS A 71 8.00 -6.02 -3.72
CA HIS A 71 8.57 -4.70 -3.54
C HIS A 71 7.82 -3.90 -2.46
N ILE A 72 6.49 -3.99 -2.43
CA ILE A 72 5.68 -3.34 -1.39
C ILE A 72 6.00 -3.92 -0.02
N ASP A 73 6.15 -5.24 0.08
CA ASP A 73 6.53 -5.88 1.34
C ASP A 73 7.90 -5.38 1.82
N ASP A 74 8.85 -5.26 0.92
CA ASP A 74 10.19 -4.75 1.23
C ASP A 74 10.12 -3.29 1.69
N LEU A 75 9.34 -2.44 1.00
CA LEU A 75 9.14 -1.04 1.40
C LEU A 75 8.49 -0.96 2.77
N THR A 76 7.53 -1.84 3.06
CA THR A 76 6.85 -1.88 4.35
C THR A 76 7.85 -2.17 5.47
N LEU A 77 8.73 -3.15 5.26
CA LEU A 77 9.77 -3.48 6.23
C LEU A 77 10.74 -2.31 6.43
N GLU A 78 11.14 -1.65 5.36
CA GLU A 78 11.99 -0.47 5.45
C GLU A 78 11.32 0.66 6.24
N CYS A 79 10.03 0.89 6.01
CA CYS A 79 9.27 1.89 6.74
C CYS A 79 9.20 1.56 8.23
N GLN A 80 8.98 0.28 8.57
CA GLN A 80 8.94 -0.16 9.96
C GLN A 80 10.29 0.04 10.65
N ASP A 81 11.38 -0.32 9.97
CA ASP A 81 12.73 -0.16 10.51
C ASP A 81 13.07 1.32 10.72
N SER A 82 12.73 2.18 9.77
CA SER A 82 12.91 3.62 9.89
C SER A 82 12.12 4.20 11.06
N HIS A 83 10.90 3.69 11.25
CA HIS A 83 10.05 4.13 12.36
C HIS A 83 10.68 3.75 13.72
N ILE A 84 11.17 2.52 13.86
CA ILE A 84 11.84 2.07 15.08
C ILE A 84 13.07 2.93 15.34
N PHE A 85 13.83 3.24 14.31
CA PHE A 85 15.02 4.09 14.42
C PHE A 85 14.65 5.49 14.94
N ARG A 86 13.59 6.09 14.39
CA ARG A 86 13.11 7.41 14.83
C ARG A 86 12.60 7.38 16.27
N LEU A 87 11.88 6.32 16.66
CA LEU A 87 11.44 6.15 18.06
C LEU A 87 12.61 6.11 19.02
N ASN A 88 13.65 5.35 18.68
CA ASN A 88 14.83 5.21 19.53
C ASN A 88 15.58 6.53 19.68
N ARG A 89 15.51 7.39 18.66
CA ARG A 89 16.13 8.72 18.70
C ARG A 89 15.19 9.80 19.23
N LYS A 90 13.97 9.43 19.61
CA LYS A 90 12.94 10.36 20.10
C LYS A 90 12.59 11.44 19.06
N GLU A 91 12.65 11.10 17.78
CA GLU A 91 12.38 12.01 16.69
C GLU A 91 10.90 12.05 16.30
N CYS A 92 10.06 11.19 16.90
CA CYS A 92 8.61 11.22 16.69
C CYS A 92 7.90 11.06 18.04
N ASN A 93 6.69 11.63 18.11
CA ASN A 93 5.85 11.43 19.28
C ASN A 93 5.01 10.16 19.13
N THR A 94 4.42 9.70 20.24
CA THR A 94 3.65 8.46 20.28
C THR A 94 2.46 8.49 19.34
N GLU A 95 1.73 9.59 19.30
CA GLU A 95 0.54 9.72 18.46
C GLU A 95 0.88 9.62 16.97
N ALA A 96 1.91 10.34 16.53
CA ALA A 96 2.37 10.27 15.15
C ALA A 96 2.88 8.88 14.81
N GLY A 97 3.56 8.22 15.75
CA GLY A 97 4.06 6.87 15.56
C GLY A 97 2.93 5.86 15.37
N MET A 98 1.87 5.96 16.16
CA MET A 98 0.70 5.08 16.02
C MET A 98 0.01 5.30 14.67
N LEU A 99 -0.16 6.54 14.27
CA LEU A 99 -0.78 6.87 12.98
C LEU A 99 0.07 6.32 11.82
N TYR A 100 1.38 6.45 11.90
CA TYR A 100 2.30 5.92 10.90
C TYR A 100 2.15 4.39 10.76
N LEU A 101 2.17 3.67 11.87
CA LEU A 101 2.04 2.20 11.86
C LEU A 101 0.68 1.75 11.34
N ASN A 102 -0.40 2.44 11.72
CA ASN A 102 -1.74 2.13 11.23
C ASN A 102 -1.83 2.36 9.72
N THR A 103 -1.21 3.42 9.21
CA THR A 103 -1.19 3.72 7.79
C THR A 103 -0.46 2.61 7.02
N ILE A 104 0.68 2.15 7.51
CA ILE A 104 1.43 1.05 6.89
C ILE A 104 0.58 -0.22 6.86
N THR A 105 -0.09 -0.55 7.96
CA THR A 105 -0.96 -1.74 8.04
C THR A 105 -2.09 -1.66 7.02
N ASP A 106 -2.71 -0.48 6.87
CA ASP A 106 -3.77 -0.27 5.90
C ASP A 106 -3.26 -0.47 4.47
N PHE A 107 -2.08 0.02 4.15
CA PHE A 107 -1.47 -0.20 2.83
C PHE A 107 -1.20 -1.67 2.56
N GLU A 108 -0.72 -2.42 3.55
CA GLU A 108 -0.52 -3.86 3.40
C GLU A 108 -1.82 -4.59 3.07
N ARG A 109 -2.89 -4.23 3.76
CA ARG A 109 -4.21 -4.82 3.51
C ARG A 109 -4.71 -4.53 2.10
N VAL A 110 -4.56 -3.29 1.65
CA VAL A 110 -4.95 -2.91 0.29
C VAL A 110 -4.14 -3.71 -0.73
N GLY A 111 -2.83 -3.83 -0.53
CA GLY A 111 -1.96 -4.61 -1.41
C GLY A 111 -2.36 -6.08 -1.49
N ASP A 112 -2.65 -6.70 -0.35
CA ASP A 112 -3.07 -8.10 -0.29
C ASP A 112 -4.41 -8.32 -1.02
N HIS A 113 -5.38 -7.42 -0.83
CA HIS A 113 -6.64 -7.49 -1.54
C HIS A 113 -6.45 -7.31 -3.04
N ALA A 114 -5.59 -6.38 -3.44
CA ALA A 114 -5.32 -6.10 -4.84
C ALA A 114 -4.78 -7.34 -5.57
N ILE A 115 -3.77 -7.98 -4.99
CA ILE A 115 -3.17 -9.16 -5.64
C ILE A 115 -4.17 -10.32 -5.72
N ASN A 116 -5.01 -10.49 -4.71
CA ASN A 116 -6.04 -11.52 -4.71
C ASN A 116 -7.07 -11.27 -5.81
N ILE A 117 -7.45 -10.02 -6.04
CA ILE A 117 -8.38 -9.63 -7.13
C ILE A 117 -7.76 -9.99 -8.48
N ALA A 118 -6.48 -9.68 -8.68
CA ALA A 118 -5.79 -10.00 -9.93
C ALA A 118 -5.78 -11.50 -10.21
N PHE A 119 -5.49 -12.32 -9.20
CA PHE A 119 -5.44 -13.77 -9.37
C PHE A 119 -6.81 -14.40 -9.61
N LEU A 120 -7.89 -13.74 -9.19
CA LEU A 120 -9.24 -14.19 -9.56
C LEU A 120 -9.47 -14.11 -11.08
N ALA A 121 -8.88 -13.11 -11.75
CA ALA A 121 -8.95 -13.02 -13.21
C ALA A 121 -8.25 -14.21 -13.87
N ARG A 122 -7.16 -14.68 -13.29
CA ARG A 122 -6.40 -15.81 -13.81
C ARG A 122 -7.14 -17.16 -13.65
N SER A 123 -7.92 -17.28 -12.59
CA SER A 123 -8.65 -18.52 -12.27
C SER A 123 -9.81 -18.79 -13.22
N LYS A 124 -10.18 -17.84 -14.06
CA LYS A 124 -11.27 -17.96 -15.04
C LYS A 124 -10.73 -18.29 -16.41
#